data_648ed69a3fb7f20937e72646ccd971a7
#
_entry.id   648ed69a3fb7f20937e72646ccd971a7
#
_cell.length_a   1.000
_cell.length_b   1.000
_cell.length_c   1.000
_cell.angle_alpha   90.00
_cell.angle_beta   90.00
_cell.angle_gamma   90.00
#
_symmetry.space_group_name_H-M   'P 1'
#
loop_
_entity.id
_entity.type
_entity.pdbx_description
1 polymer ?
#
loop_
_entity_poly.entity_id
_entity_poly.type
_entity_poly.pdbx_seq_one_letter_code
_entity_poly.pdbx_strand_id
1 'polypeptide(L)'
;MVMASPVWSLTLSESVKLAMETNPIAKTLNIDVEAGEARLKQKESNYYPQISLTAEGGSTRSTGKTWTRHTRSSLNVKQMLFDFYKTKHQIESTEFKLKNKEYLRKEGRQRLALLVSKAYLEVLKLNQILKLMDDNIAFYERLLEQMQQREKAGASSFADVQRIQSLLQNARTIQVAYHSDNTFAREAFTLIVGQAPDDLVIPALEQMNLALNLPEVITRTRVSYYGAMAKRQNVESARSSLAESRSERYPDISLQASVSSEQSLQTLSKWKTDNKMLVVLSYNLWDGGSLKQRISENNSMYLRTQYQLDDYLKNLEKDVREAYNAMLRFREEKRLNAEALNINKQIVQLYREEFDLGQRNLIDITTAQNDYHKSMIDSVYFHYEYYSSMMNVMFYLNKVTESVSKL
;
A
#
# COMPACT_ATOMS: atom_id res chain seq x y z
N MET A 1 14.80 32.86 -22.19
CA MET A 1 15.01 31.62 -22.95
C MET A 1 14.52 30.49 -22.06
N VAL A 2 13.23 30.14 -22.21
CA VAL A 2 12.62 29.04 -21.45
C VAL A 2 13.09 27.75 -22.13
N MET A 3 13.96 27.00 -21.46
CA MET A 3 14.32 25.66 -21.92
C MET A 3 13.06 24.81 -21.84
N ALA A 4 12.49 24.45 -22.97
CA ALA A 4 11.46 23.42 -23.06
C ALA A 4 12.12 22.12 -22.56
N SER A 5 11.68 21.64 -21.40
CA SER A 5 12.03 20.30 -20.93
C SER A 5 11.56 19.30 -21.98
N PRO A 6 12.37 18.31 -22.33
CA PRO A 6 11.93 17.27 -23.25
C PRO A 6 10.69 16.62 -22.69
N VAL A 7 9.58 16.67 -23.43
CA VAL A 7 8.35 15.94 -23.10
C VAL A 7 8.69 14.45 -23.25
N TRP A 8 9.03 13.81 -22.15
CA TRP A 8 9.23 12.37 -22.09
C TRP A 8 7.85 11.74 -21.96
N SER A 9 7.46 10.99 -22.98
CA SER A 9 6.25 10.16 -22.89
C SER A 9 6.42 9.17 -21.72
N LEU A 10 5.52 9.27 -20.73
CA LEU A 10 5.61 8.49 -19.50
C LEU A 10 4.93 7.14 -19.66
N THR A 11 5.68 6.05 -19.57
CA THR A 11 5.14 4.69 -19.57
C THR A 11 4.59 4.30 -18.19
N LEU A 12 3.74 3.27 -18.14
CA LEU A 12 3.22 2.74 -16.88
C LEU A 12 4.37 2.23 -15.99
N SER A 13 5.36 1.56 -16.58
CA SER A 13 6.54 1.05 -15.86
C SER A 13 7.37 2.17 -15.23
N GLU A 14 7.62 3.24 -15.98
CA GLU A 14 8.35 4.42 -15.49
C GLU A 14 7.57 5.15 -14.39
N SER A 15 6.25 5.28 -14.54
CA SER A 15 5.36 5.87 -13.51
C SER A 15 5.45 5.12 -12.19
N VAL A 16 5.43 3.78 -12.23
CA VAL A 16 5.56 2.95 -11.03
C VAL A 16 6.96 3.09 -10.42
N LYS A 17 8.03 3.11 -11.24
CA LYS A 17 9.39 3.29 -10.77
C LYS A 17 9.56 4.65 -10.09
N LEU A 18 9.09 5.72 -10.73
CA LEU A 18 9.15 7.07 -10.18
C LEU A 18 8.41 7.17 -8.84
N ALA A 19 7.20 6.61 -8.75
CA ALA A 19 6.46 6.57 -7.50
C ALA A 19 7.19 5.79 -6.40
N MET A 20 7.87 4.68 -6.73
CA MET A 20 8.67 3.92 -5.76
C MET A 20 9.85 4.73 -5.19
N GLU A 21 10.38 5.68 -5.94
CA GLU A 21 11.50 6.53 -5.53
C GLU A 21 11.04 7.80 -4.79
N THR A 22 9.94 8.40 -5.23
CA THR A 22 9.50 9.73 -4.76
C THR A 22 8.44 9.68 -3.66
N ASN A 23 7.54 8.69 -3.72
CA ASN A 23 6.36 8.67 -2.86
C ASN A 23 6.72 8.47 -1.37
N PRO A 24 6.19 9.30 -0.45
CA PRO A 24 6.44 9.18 0.99
C PRO A 24 6.11 7.81 1.58
N ILE A 25 5.07 7.13 1.06
CA ILE A 25 4.69 5.77 1.53
C ILE A 25 5.84 4.78 1.30
N ALA A 26 6.46 4.79 0.11
CA ALA A 26 7.60 3.91 -0.19
C ALA A 26 8.81 4.21 0.72
N LYS A 27 9.08 5.49 0.99
CA LYS A 27 10.14 5.93 1.91
C LYS A 27 9.87 5.46 3.35
N THR A 28 8.64 5.66 3.85
CA THR A 28 8.24 5.20 5.19
C THR A 28 8.44 3.71 5.36
N LEU A 29 8.06 2.89 4.36
CA LEU A 29 8.24 1.44 4.39
C LEU A 29 9.72 1.01 4.48
N ASN A 30 10.63 1.76 3.86
CA ASN A 30 12.07 1.49 3.97
C ASN A 30 12.60 1.87 5.37
N ILE A 31 12.23 3.05 5.87
CA ILE A 31 12.60 3.52 7.22
C ILE A 31 12.08 2.57 8.31
N ASP A 32 10.89 2.03 8.15
CA ASP A 32 10.31 1.03 9.06
C ASP A 32 11.18 -0.23 9.18
N VAL A 33 11.79 -0.69 8.07
CA VAL A 33 12.71 -1.83 8.07
C VAL A 33 14.04 -1.46 8.72
N GLU A 34 14.62 -0.29 8.37
CA GLU A 34 15.85 0.21 8.99
C GLU A 34 15.71 0.36 10.51
N ALA A 35 14.59 0.90 10.98
CA ALA A 35 14.28 0.97 12.41
C ALA A 35 14.16 -0.42 13.06
N GLY A 36 13.61 -1.39 12.33
CA GLY A 36 13.55 -2.78 12.75
C GLY A 36 14.93 -3.42 12.89
N GLU A 37 15.83 -3.19 11.92
CA GLU A 37 17.22 -3.66 11.94
C GLU A 37 18.00 -3.05 13.11
N ALA A 38 17.85 -1.74 13.34
CA ALA A 38 18.48 -1.07 14.46
C ALA A 38 18.00 -1.65 15.80
N ARG A 39 16.70 -1.96 15.91
CA ARG A 39 16.13 -2.59 17.10
C ARG A 39 16.63 -4.02 17.31
N LEU A 40 16.83 -4.78 16.23
CA LEU A 40 17.43 -6.11 16.30
C LEU A 40 18.86 -6.03 16.84
N LYS A 41 19.71 -5.17 16.26
CA LYS A 41 21.09 -4.93 16.73
C LYS A 41 21.13 -4.46 18.19
N GLN A 42 20.17 -3.61 18.61
CA GLN A 42 20.03 -3.21 20.00
C GLN A 42 19.75 -4.41 20.93
N LYS A 43 18.97 -5.41 20.48
CA LYS A 43 18.72 -6.62 21.29
C LYS A 43 19.92 -7.57 21.29
N GLU A 44 20.60 -7.71 20.17
CA GLU A 44 21.83 -8.47 20.03
C GLU A 44 22.95 -7.92 20.95
N SER A 45 22.97 -6.60 21.19
CA SER A 45 23.94 -5.96 22.06
C SER A 45 23.86 -6.44 23.52
N ASN A 46 22.80 -7.11 23.94
CA ASN A 46 22.69 -7.75 25.24
C ASN A 46 23.69 -8.92 25.42
N TYR A 47 24.24 -9.47 24.34
CA TYR A 47 25.29 -10.45 24.36
C TYR A 47 26.71 -9.87 24.58
N TYR A 48 26.85 -8.54 24.46
CA TYR A 48 28.15 -7.86 24.61
C TYR A 48 28.31 -7.25 26.00
N PRO A 49 29.55 -6.99 26.47
CA PRO A 49 29.80 -6.32 27.73
C PRO A 49 29.19 -4.93 27.77
N GLN A 50 28.50 -4.63 28.86
CA GLN A 50 27.98 -3.26 29.11
C GLN A 50 28.97 -2.57 30.06
N ILE A 51 29.50 -1.44 29.63
CA ILE A 51 30.48 -0.63 30.37
C ILE A 51 29.81 0.67 30.80
N SER A 52 29.85 0.96 32.11
CA SER A 52 29.30 2.21 32.66
C SER A 52 30.29 2.88 33.60
N LEU A 53 30.39 4.20 33.48
CA LEU A 53 31.13 5.05 34.41
C LEU A 53 30.12 5.80 35.28
N THR A 54 30.28 5.71 36.59
CA THR A 54 29.45 6.41 37.55
C THR A 54 30.36 7.30 38.41
N ALA A 55 30.01 8.57 38.57
CA ALA A 55 30.66 9.51 39.48
C ALA A 55 29.62 10.05 40.46
N GLU A 56 29.90 9.95 41.72
CA GLU A 56 29.03 10.37 42.80
C GLU A 56 29.78 11.36 43.72
N GLY A 57 29.12 12.40 44.12
CA GLY A 57 29.62 13.36 45.11
C GLY A 57 28.49 13.72 46.07
N GLY A 58 28.77 13.61 47.37
CA GLY A 58 27.70 13.83 48.32
C GLY A 58 28.15 13.89 49.77
N SER A 59 27.21 14.07 50.67
CA SER A 59 27.42 14.00 52.11
C SER A 59 26.51 12.92 52.69
N THR A 60 27.10 12.01 53.48
CA THR A 60 26.36 10.97 54.21
C THR A 60 26.52 11.19 55.72
N ARG A 61 25.45 10.90 56.46
CA ARG A 61 25.47 10.89 57.94
C ARG A 61 24.93 9.57 58.44
N SER A 62 25.75 8.84 59.16
CA SER A 62 25.27 7.65 59.89
C SER A 62 24.87 8.04 61.30
N THR A 63 23.94 7.32 61.94
CA THR A 63 23.46 7.55 63.29
C THR A 63 24.65 7.61 64.28
N GLY A 64 24.74 8.70 65.06
CA GLY A 64 25.82 8.91 66.01
C GLY A 64 27.14 9.43 65.42
N LYS A 65 27.20 9.77 64.11
CA LYS A 65 28.38 10.30 63.43
C LYS A 65 28.08 11.67 62.79
N THR A 66 29.15 12.47 62.59
CA THR A 66 29.08 13.75 61.84
C THR A 66 28.88 13.49 60.35
N TRP A 67 28.42 14.54 59.61
CA TRP A 67 28.36 14.50 58.18
C TRP A 67 29.73 14.27 57.57
N THR A 68 29.83 13.27 56.67
CA THR A 68 31.05 12.95 55.94
C THR A 68 30.80 13.27 54.46
N ARG A 69 31.63 14.14 53.87
CA ARG A 69 31.62 14.36 52.42
C ARG A 69 32.50 13.36 51.72
N HIS A 70 32.00 12.80 50.65
CA HIS A 70 32.76 11.81 49.84
C HIS A 70 32.55 12.02 48.37
N THR A 71 33.55 11.65 47.61
CA THR A 71 33.46 11.49 46.13
C THR A 71 33.83 10.06 45.82
N ARG A 72 33.07 9.47 44.89
CA ARG A 72 33.33 8.12 44.36
C ARG A 72 33.23 8.13 42.87
N SER A 73 34.18 7.50 42.20
CA SER A 73 34.09 7.21 40.77
C SER A 73 34.20 5.68 40.63
N SER A 74 33.32 5.11 39.79
CA SER A 74 33.36 3.66 39.53
C SER A 74 33.19 3.36 38.03
N LEU A 75 34.08 2.51 37.52
CA LEU A 75 33.94 1.89 36.20
C LEU A 75 33.40 0.48 36.42
N ASN A 76 32.24 0.20 35.83
CA ASN A 76 31.57 -1.09 35.95
C ASN A 76 31.48 -1.74 34.58
N VAL A 77 31.80 -3.04 34.53
CA VAL A 77 31.59 -3.89 33.34
C VAL A 77 30.66 -5.01 33.74
N LYS A 78 29.57 -5.19 33.02
CA LYS A 78 28.64 -6.29 33.20
C LYS A 78 28.52 -7.08 31.91
N GLN A 79 28.77 -8.37 31.94
CA GLN A 79 28.63 -9.30 30.84
C GLN A 79 27.65 -10.42 31.24
N MET A 80 26.58 -10.58 30.47
CA MET A 80 25.70 -11.74 30.58
C MET A 80 26.45 -12.97 30.09
N LEU A 81 26.50 -14.03 30.92
CA LEU A 81 27.12 -15.31 30.59
C LEU A 81 26.07 -16.34 30.16
N PHE A 82 25.00 -16.47 30.94
CA PHE A 82 23.93 -17.40 30.65
C PHE A 82 22.61 -16.99 31.34
N ASP A 83 21.48 -17.02 30.59
CA ASP A 83 20.17 -16.61 31.06
C ASP A 83 19.06 -17.59 30.66
N PHE A 84 19.38 -18.84 30.46
CA PHE A 84 18.47 -19.91 30.08
C PHE A 84 17.66 -19.57 28.82
N TYR A 85 18.35 -19.00 27.80
CA TYR A 85 17.82 -18.62 26.50
C TYR A 85 16.84 -17.44 26.49
N LYS A 86 16.70 -16.69 27.57
CA LYS A 86 15.87 -15.51 27.67
C LYS A 86 16.25 -14.48 26.60
N THR A 87 17.53 -14.06 26.56
CA THR A 87 18.05 -13.12 25.55
C THR A 87 17.90 -13.68 24.14
N LYS A 88 18.13 -14.98 23.93
CA LYS A 88 17.94 -15.64 22.65
C LYS A 88 16.47 -15.46 22.16
N HIS A 89 15.48 -15.80 22.98
CA HIS A 89 14.09 -15.68 22.64
C HIS A 89 13.63 -14.22 22.43
N GLN A 90 14.25 -13.27 23.13
CA GLN A 90 14.04 -11.85 22.93
C GLN A 90 14.54 -11.39 21.54
N ILE A 91 15.70 -11.86 21.13
CA ILE A 91 16.28 -11.61 19.80
C ILE A 91 15.40 -12.26 18.73
N GLU A 92 15.04 -13.54 18.86
CA GLU A 92 14.15 -14.25 17.93
C GLU A 92 12.80 -13.51 17.74
N SER A 93 12.18 -13.07 18.85
CA SER A 93 10.94 -12.28 18.76
C SER A 93 11.13 -10.99 17.95
N THR A 94 12.27 -10.31 18.14
CA THR A 94 12.60 -9.07 17.42
C THR A 94 12.94 -9.35 15.96
N GLU A 95 13.62 -10.46 15.66
CA GLU A 95 13.89 -10.92 14.29
C GLU A 95 12.59 -11.18 13.53
N PHE A 96 11.62 -11.87 14.15
CA PHE A 96 10.31 -12.07 13.52
C PHE A 96 9.54 -10.75 13.32
N LYS A 97 9.70 -9.76 14.23
CA LYS A 97 9.16 -8.39 14.01
C LYS A 97 9.81 -7.70 12.83
N LEU A 98 11.11 -7.87 12.64
CA LEU A 98 11.82 -7.35 11.47
C LEU A 98 11.31 -8.02 10.17
N LYS A 99 11.22 -9.36 10.14
CA LYS A 99 10.66 -10.10 9.00
C LYS A 99 9.22 -9.67 8.67
N ASN A 100 8.40 -9.39 9.70
CA ASN A 100 7.08 -8.80 9.49
C ASN A 100 7.17 -7.46 8.73
N LYS A 101 8.05 -6.54 9.14
CA LYS A 101 8.25 -5.24 8.48
C LYS A 101 8.75 -5.40 7.03
N GLU A 102 9.64 -6.35 6.77
CA GLU A 102 10.10 -6.67 5.41
C GLU A 102 8.97 -7.16 4.49
N TYR A 103 8.08 -8.03 5.00
CA TYR A 103 6.92 -8.46 4.24
C TYR A 103 5.92 -7.33 4.02
N LEU A 104 5.68 -6.46 5.01
CA LEU A 104 4.83 -5.27 4.85
C LEU A 104 5.44 -4.29 3.83
N ARG A 105 6.76 -4.13 3.77
CA ARG A 105 7.44 -3.35 2.72
C ARG A 105 7.18 -3.94 1.35
N LYS A 106 7.31 -5.26 1.17
CA LYS A 106 7.03 -5.94 -0.09
C LYS A 106 5.57 -5.78 -0.50
N GLU A 107 4.62 -5.96 0.43
CA GLU A 107 3.20 -5.74 0.18
C GLU A 107 2.90 -4.28 -0.19
N GLY A 108 3.46 -3.32 0.56
CA GLY A 108 3.27 -1.89 0.32
C GLY A 108 3.78 -1.45 -1.05
N ARG A 109 4.89 -2.03 -1.53
CA ARG A 109 5.38 -1.79 -2.90
C ARG A 109 4.40 -2.33 -3.94
N GLN A 110 3.84 -3.52 -3.77
CA GLN A 110 2.80 -4.05 -4.66
C GLN A 110 1.55 -3.17 -4.66
N ARG A 111 1.15 -2.69 -3.48
CA ARG A 111 0.00 -1.79 -3.31
C ARG A 111 0.22 -0.44 -3.99
N LEU A 112 1.41 0.14 -3.85
CA LEU A 112 1.75 1.40 -4.53
C LEU A 112 1.77 1.20 -6.05
N ALA A 113 2.35 0.11 -6.56
CA ALA A 113 2.31 -0.23 -7.98
C ALA A 113 0.87 -0.36 -8.50
N LEU A 114 -0.01 -1.04 -7.75
CA LEU A 114 -1.43 -1.14 -8.09
C LEU A 114 -2.11 0.23 -8.12
N LEU A 115 -1.85 1.08 -7.12
CA LEU A 115 -2.44 2.41 -7.02
C LEU A 115 -2.02 3.30 -8.20
N VAL A 116 -0.72 3.32 -8.53
CA VAL A 116 -0.19 4.03 -9.72
C VAL A 116 -0.84 3.50 -10.99
N SER A 117 -0.91 2.17 -11.14
CA SER A 117 -1.48 1.56 -12.35
C SER A 117 -2.94 1.94 -12.54
N LYS A 118 -3.74 1.94 -11.47
CA LYS A 118 -5.14 2.37 -11.54
C LYS A 118 -5.27 3.85 -11.90
N ALA A 119 -4.48 4.71 -11.28
CA ALA A 119 -4.50 6.14 -11.60
C ALA A 119 -4.06 6.40 -13.05
N TYR A 120 -3.07 5.67 -13.54
CA TYR A 120 -2.62 5.72 -14.94
C TYR A 120 -3.73 5.33 -15.92
N LEU A 121 -4.36 4.18 -15.69
CA LEU A 121 -5.45 3.67 -16.53
C LEU A 121 -6.67 4.57 -16.49
N GLU A 122 -6.96 5.21 -15.35
CA GLU A 122 -8.08 6.15 -15.20
C GLU A 122 -7.88 7.39 -16.06
N VAL A 123 -6.67 7.98 -16.08
CA VAL A 123 -6.37 9.12 -16.96
C VAL A 123 -6.50 8.73 -18.43
N LEU A 124 -5.98 7.56 -18.83
CA LEU A 124 -6.12 7.09 -20.22
C LEU A 124 -7.58 6.85 -20.62
N LYS A 125 -8.36 6.23 -19.73
CA LYS A 125 -9.81 6.00 -19.92
C LYS A 125 -10.53 7.30 -20.17
N LEU A 126 -10.34 8.30 -19.31
CA LEU A 126 -11.02 9.59 -19.41
C LEU A 126 -10.56 10.38 -20.64
N ASN A 127 -9.27 10.33 -20.98
CA ASN A 127 -8.78 10.94 -22.22
C ASN A 127 -9.44 10.34 -23.48
N GLN A 128 -9.67 9.02 -23.51
CA GLN A 128 -10.37 8.37 -24.62
C GLN A 128 -11.85 8.71 -24.64
N ILE A 129 -12.52 8.76 -23.48
CA ILE A 129 -13.94 9.16 -23.40
C ILE A 129 -14.13 10.60 -23.88
N LEU A 130 -13.24 11.53 -23.50
CA LEU A 130 -13.31 12.92 -23.95
C LEU A 130 -13.23 13.04 -25.48
N LYS A 131 -12.37 12.26 -26.14
CA LYS A 131 -12.33 12.21 -27.62
C LYS A 131 -13.67 11.75 -28.21
N LEU A 132 -14.30 10.74 -27.59
CA LEU A 132 -15.63 10.28 -28.02
C LEU A 132 -16.71 11.35 -27.80
N MET A 133 -16.59 12.17 -26.75
CA MET A 133 -17.49 13.31 -26.52
C MET A 133 -17.33 14.38 -27.61
N ASP A 134 -16.08 14.69 -27.99
CA ASP A 134 -15.82 15.64 -29.09
C ASP A 134 -16.46 15.16 -30.40
N ASP A 135 -16.33 13.88 -30.74
CA ASP A 135 -16.94 13.29 -31.94
C ASP A 135 -18.46 13.36 -31.89
N ASN A 136 -19.06 13.13 -30.71
CA ASN A 136 -20.52 13.20 -30.55
C ASN A 136 -21.05 14.64 -30.64
N ILE A 137 -20.36 15.61 -30.08
CA ILE A 137 -20.70 17.03 -30.21
C ILE A 137 -20.61 17.45 -31.67
N ALA A 138 -19.53 17.09 -32.36
CA ALA A 138 -19.36 17.38 -33.78
C ALA A 138 -20.46 16.73 -34.65
N PHE A 139 -20.98 15.56 -34.26
CA PHE A 139 -22.15 14.97 -34.90
C PHE A 139 -23.40 15.86 -34.75
N TYR A 140 -23.72 16.28 -33.53
CA TYR A 140 -24.89 17.12 -33.27
C TYR A 140 -24.76 18.51 -33.88
N GLU A 141 -23.57 19.09 -33.97
CA GLU A 141 -23.33 20.37 -34.65
C GLU A 141 -23.65 20.27 -36.13
N ARG A 142 -23.15 19.23 -36.80
CA ARG A 142 -23.47 18.99 -38.22
C ARG A 142 -24.97 18.74 -38.46
N LEU A 143 -25.57 17.93 -37.55
CA LEU A 143 -27.01 17.65 -37.66
C LEU A 143 -27.86 18.91 -37.43
N LEU A 144 -27.44 19.77 -36.49
CA LEU A 144 -28.13 21.07 -36.25
C LEU A 144 -28.06 21.96 -37.48
N GLU A 145 -26.92 22.09 -38.12
CA GLU A 145 -26.74 22.85 -39.35
C GLU A 145 -27.63 22.29 -40.47
N GLN A 146 -27.67 20.98 -40.69
CA GLN A 146 -28.52 20.32 -41.67
C GLN A 146 -30.00 20.58 -41.39
N MET A 147 -30.44 20.51 -40.14
CA MET A 147 -31.83 20.74 -39.76
C MET A 147 -32.24 22.21 -39.93
N GLN A 148 -31.35 23.16 -39.65
CA GLN A 148 -31.61 24.60 -39.92
C GLN A 148 -31.74 24.89 -41.41
N GLN A 149 -30.98 24.23 -42.27
CA GLN A 149 -31.13 24.36 -43.72
C GLN A 149 -32.43 23.76 -44.21
N ARG A 150 -32.84 22.58 -43.71
CA ARG A 150 -34.14 21.95 -44.04
C ARG A 150 -35.34 22.79 -43.56
N GLU A 151 -35.24 23.39 -42.38
CA GLU A 151 -36.27 24.27 -41.83
C GLU A 151 -36.46 25.51 -42.70
N LYS A 152 -35.38 26.19 -43.13
CA LYS A 152 -35.43 27.33 -44.06
C LYS A 152 -36.01 26.94 -45.40
N ALA A 153 -35.85 25.72 -45.86
CA ALA A 153 -36.45 25.17 -47.08
C ALA A 153 -37.89 24.66 -46.88
N GLY A 154 -38.45 24.75 -45.67
CA GLY A 154 -39.77 24.23 -45.34
C GLY A 154 -39.87 22.71 -45.23
N ALA A 155 -38.76 22.00 -45.24
CA ALA A 155 -38.68 20.53 -45.19
C ALA A 155 -38.51 19.95 -43.78
N SER A 156 -38.46 20.80 -42.73
CA SER A 156 -38.41 20.40 -41.33
C SER A 156 -39.12 21.42 -40.45
N SER A 157 -39.50 21.04 -39.23
CA SER A 157 -40.15 21.91 -38.27
C SER A 157 -39.14 22.67 -37.41
N PHE A 158 -39.53 23.86 -36.91
CA PHE A 158 -38.75 24.58 -35.89
C PHE A 158 -38.55 23.75 -34.62
N ALA A 159 -39.52 22.89 -34.26
CA ALA A 159 -39.42 21.99 -33.10
C ALA A 159 -38.28 20.97 -33.26
N ASP A 160 -38.02 20.48 -34.47
CA ASP A 160 -36.90 19.58 -34.76
C ASP A 160 -35.56 20.27 -34.55
N VAL A 161 -35.40 21.51 -34.99
CA VAL A 161 -34.19 22.32 -34.75
C VAL A 161 -33.96 22.53 -33.27
N GLN A 162 -35.01 22.90 -32.51
CA GLN A 162 -34.91 23.06 -31.04
C GLN A 162 -34.54 21.77 -30.33
N ARG A 163 -35.05 20.63 -30.81
CA ARG A 163 -34.69 19.29 -30.26
C ARG A 163 -33.21 19.00 -30.43
N ILE A 164 -32.63 19.21 -31.62
CA ILE A 164 -31.18 18.98 -31.82
C ILE A 164 -30.36 19.97 -31.02
N GLN A 165 -30.77 21.21 -30.92
CA GLN A 165 -30.09 22.20 -30.08
C GLN A 165 -30.07 21.76 -28.60
N SER A 166 -31.17 21.20 -28.09
CA SER A 166 -31.26 20.64 -26.74
C SER A 166 -30.29 19.44 -26.55
N LEU A 167 -30.26 18.51 -27.54
CA LEU A 167 -29.34 17.36 -27.49
C LEU A 167 -27.86 17.79 -27.52
N LEU A 168 -27.53 18.80 -28.33
CA LEU A 168 -26.18 19.38 -28.36
C LEU A 168 -25.80 20.00 -27.02
N GLN A 169 -26.70 20.76 -26.38
CA GLN A 169 -26.41 21.31 -25.04
C GLN A 169 -26.25 20.24 -23.99
N ASN A 170 -27.04 19.16 -24.04
CA ASN A 170 -26.88 18.02 -23.17
C ASN A 170 -25.52 17.32 -23.35
N ALA A 171 -25.10 17.12 -24.61
CA ALA A 171 -23.79 16.54 -24.91
C ALA A 171 -22.63 17.40 -24.36
N ARG A 172 -22.72 18.73 -24.51
CA ARG A 172 -21.74 19.68 -23.95
C ARG A 172 -21.75 19.66 -22.42
N THR A 173 -22.90 19.54 -21.76
CA THR A 173 -23.01 19.44 -20.32
C THR A 173 -22.31 18.16 -19.79
N ILE A 174 -22.52 17.03 -20.46
CA ILE A 174 -21.87 15.77 -20.12
C ILE A 174 -20.35 15.87 -20.34
N GLN A 175 -19.90 16.52 -21.42
CA GLN A 175 -18.48 16.75 -21.68
C GLN A 175 -17.80 17.54 -20.54
N VAL A 176 -18.48 18.59 -20.03
CA VAL A 176 -17.94 19.36 -18.88
C VAL A 176 -17.73 18.48 -17.65
N ALA A 177 -18.63 17.55 -17.38
CA ALA A 177 -18.47 16.59 -16.27
C ALA A 177 -17.23 15.69 -16.49
N TYR A 178 -17.06 15.12 -17.69
CA TYR A 178 -15.87 14.31 -18.00
C TYR A 178 -14.56 15.11 -17.99
N HIS A 179 -14.59 16.40 -18.36
CA HIS A 179 -13.42 17.27 -18.19
C HIS A 179 -13.04 17.47 -16.72
N SER A 180 -14.03 17.66 -15.85
CA SER A 180 -13.81 17.73 -14.40
C SER A 180 -13.22 16.42 -13.85
N ASP A 181 -13.81 15.28 -14.22
CA ASP A 181 -13.32 13.96 -13.79
C ASP A 181 -11.89 13.70 -14.26
N ASN A 182 -11.57 14.10 -15.50
CA ASN A 182 -10.21 13.99 -16.04
C ASN A 182 -9.23 14.88 -15.29
N THR A 183 -9.62 16.10 -14.92
CA THR A 183 -8.79 16.99 -14.11
C THR A 183 -8.48 16.34 -12.75
N PHE A 184 -9.49 15.81 -12.05
CA PHE A 184 -9.30 15.08 -10.79
C PHE A 184 -8.40 13.85 -10.95
N ALA A 185 -8.58 13.07 -12.01
CA ALA A 185 -7.75 11.89 -12.27
C ALA A 185 -6.28 12.27 -12.52
N ARG A 186 -6.02 13.35 -13.27
CA ARG A 186 -4.68 13.88 -13.52
C ARG A 186 -4.03 14.42 -12.24
N GLU A 187 -4.78 15.12 -11.40
CA GLU A 187 -4.30 15.58 -10.08
C GLU A 187 -3.99 14.41 -9.16
N ALA A 188 -4.88 13.42 -9.07
CA ALA A 188 -4.67 12.21 -8.27
C ALA A 188 -3.42 11.44 -8.73
N PHE A 189 -3.23 11.28 -10.04
CA PHE A 189 -2.02 10.69 -10.60
C PHE A 189 -0.77 11.48 -10.18
N THR A 190 -0.80 12.81 -10.35
CA THR A 190 0.31 13.70 -10.00
C THR A 190 0.70 13.58 -8.51
N LEU A 191 -0.30 13.52 -7.61
CA LEU A 191 -0.05 13.36 -6.18
C LEU A 191 0.60 12.01 -5.84
N ILE A 192 0.26 10.94 -6.58
CA ILE A 192 0.79 9.60 -6.33
C ILE A 192 2.18 9.43 -6.93
N VAL A 193 2.39 9.89 -8.17
CA VAL A 193 3.61 9.66 -8.96
C VAL A 193 4.64 10.77 -8.75
N GLY A 194 4.19 11.99 -8.45
CA GLY A 194 5.05 13.18 -8.30
C GLY A 194 5.33 13.91 -9.61
N GLN A 195 4.70 13.51 -10.73
CA GLN A 195 4.84 14.13 -12.05
C GLN A 195 3.48 14.18 -12.76
N ALA A 196 3.22 15.25 -13.51
CA ALA A 196 1.99 15.40 -14.29
C ALA A 196 1.91 14.38 -15.43
N PRO A 197 0.70 13.84 -15.75
CA PRO A 197 0.49 12.87 -16.82
C PRO A 197 0.27 13.58 -18.18
N ASP A 198 1.30 14.30 -18.68
CA ASP A 198 1.12 15.13 -19.89
C ASP A 198 1.08 14.31 -21.18
N ASP A 199 1.89 13.25 -21.27
CA ASP A 199 1.93 12.36 -22.43
C ASP A 199 2.08 10.91 -21.97
N LEU A 200 0.95 10.23 -21.74
CA LEU A 200 0.91 8.84 -21.29
C LEU A 200 0.89 7.87 -22.47
N VAL A 201 1.77 6.88 -22.45
CA VAL A 201 1.79 5.81 -23.45
C VAL A 201 0.68 4.80 -23.16
N ILE A 202 -0.08 4.39 -24.18
CA ILE A 202 -1.08 3.32 -24.03
C ILE A 202 -0.32 1.99 -23.87
N PRO A 203 -0.42 1.32 -22.69
CA PRO A 203 0.29 0.05 -22.47
C PRO A 203 -0.36 -1.08 -23.27
N ALA A 204 0.44 -2.09 -23.61
CA ALA A 204 -0.03 -3.28 -24.33
C ALA A 204 -0.79 -4.24 -23.38
N LEU A 205 -1.95 -3.80 -22.87
CA LEU A 205 -2.74 -4.50 -21.86
C LEU A 205 -3.15 -5.92 -22.28
N GLU A 206 -3.28 -6.18 -23.58
CA GLU A 206 -3.61 -7.51 -24.13
C GLU A 206 -2.55 -8.57 -23.82
N GLN A 207 -1.32 -8.18 -23.50
CA GLN A 207 -0.26 -9.09 -23.06
C GLN A 207 -0.46 -9.58 -21.61
N MET A 208 -1.31 -8.89 -20.84
CA MET A 208 -1.69 -9.35 -19.51
C MET A 208 -2.63 -10.54 -19.62
N ASN A 209 -2.22 -11.65 -19.05
CA ASN A 209 -3.05 -12.85 -18.98
C ASN A 209 -2.98 -13.47 -17.58
N LEU A 210 -4.13 -13.87 -17.07
CA LEU A 210 -4.26 -14.65 -15.84
C LEU A 210 -4.85 -16.02 -16.18
N ALA A 211 -3.96 -17.00 -16.37
CA ALA A 211 -4.36 -18.38 -16.73
C ALA A 211 -4.80 -19.23 -15.51
N LEU A 212 -4.90 -18.64 -14.31
CA LEU A 212 -5.26 -19.33 -13.07
C LEU A 212 -6.77 -19.31 -12.83
N ASN A 213 -7.32 -20.41 -12.37
CA ASN A 213 -8.69 -20.49 -11.89
C ASN A 213 -8.80 -19.97 -10.44
N LEU A 214 -10.02 -19.69 -9.97
CA LEU A 214 -10.27 -19.15 -8.64
C LEU A 214 -9.69 -20.02 -7.49
N PRO A 215 -9.86 -21.36 -7.46
CA PRO A 215 -9.24 -22.19 -6.42
C PRO A 215 -7.72 -22.10 -6.37
N GLU A 216 -7.06 -22.03 -7.53
CA GLU A 216 -5.61 -21.86 -7.62
C GLU A 216 -5.15 -20.49 -7.10
N VAL A 217 -5.88 -19.44 -7.45
CA VAL A 217 -5.59 -18.06 -6.94
C VAL A 217 -5.71 -18.04 -5.43
N ILE A 218 -6.80 -18.59 -4.86
CA ILE A 218 -7.01 -18.65 -3.40
C ILE A 218 -5.86 -19.42 -2.72
N THR A 219 -5.53 -20.60 -3.24
CA THR A 219 -4.48 -21.45 -2.65
C THR A 219 -3.14 -20.75 -2.67
N ARG A 220 -2.75 -20.16 -3.81
CA ARG A 220 -1.48 -19.41 -3.94
C ARG A 220 -1.47 -18.18 -3.04
N THR A 221 -2.54 -17.40 -3.02
CA THR A 221 -2.65 -16.20 -2.18
C THR A 221 -2.54 -16.56 -0.71
N ARG A 222 -3.24 -17.58 -0.25
CA ARG A 222 -3.19 -18.04 1.14
C ARG A 222 -1.78 -18.40 1.60
N VAL A 223 -0.95 -18.94 0.71
CA VAL A 223 0.44 -19.35 1.04
C VAL A 223 1.43 -18.21 0.88
N SER A 224 1.40 -17.48 -0.23
CA SER A 224 2.50 -16.61 -0.69
C SER A 224 2.23 -15.11 -0.58
N TYR A 225 0.99 -14.67 -0.31
CA TYR A 225 0.69 -13.24 -0.21
C TYR A 225 1.47 -12.58 0.92
N TYR A 226 2.14 -11.47 0.63
CA TYR A 226 3.04 -10.83 1.58
C TYR A 226 2.35 -10.38 2.87
N GLY A 227 1.12 -9.89 2.81
CA GLY A 227 0.34 -9.54 3.99
C GLY A 227 0.06 -10.74 4.90
N ALA A 228 -0.24 -11.91 4.32
CA ALA A 228 -0.42 -13.15 5.08
C ALA A 228 0.91 -13.64 5.70
N MET A 229 2.02 -13.53 4.96
CA MET A 229 3.35 -13.85 5.47
C MET A 229 3.74 -12.91 6.63
N ALA A 230 3.45 -11.62 6.53
CA ALA A 230 3.66 -10.67 7.63
C ALA A 230 2.87 -11.06 8.89
N LYS A 231 1.60 -11.45 8.75
CA LYS A 231 0.78 -11.91 9.89
C LYS A 231 1.32 -13.18 10.53
N ARG A 232 1.86 -14.13 9.74
CA ARG A 232 2.54 -15.33 10.28
C ARG A 232 3.76 -14.97 11.11
N GLN A 233 4.56 -13.99 10.67
CA GLN A 233 5.71 -13.53 11.45
C GLN A 233 5.29 -12.93 12.81
N ASN A 234 4.12 -12.29 12.90
CA ASN A 234 3.60 -11.82 14.18
C ASN A 234 3.26 -12.98 15.14
N VAL A 235 2.73 -14.10 14.62
CA VAL A 235 2.47 -15.31 15.43
C VAL A 235 3.78 -15.87 15.99
N GLU A 236 4.81 -16.00 15.14
CA GLU A 236 6.13 -16.51 15.60
C GLU A 236 6.79 -15.54 16.58
N SER A 237 6.68 -14.24 16.39
CA SER A 237 7.15 -13.24 17.35
C SER A 237 6.47 -13.39 18.72
N ALA A 238 5.15 -13.54 18.75
CA ALA A 238 4.41 -13.74 19.99
C ALA A 238 4.75 -15.07 20.68
N ARG A 239 5.01 -16.14 19.88
CA ARG A 239 5.50 -17.42 20.38
C ARG A 239 6.85 -17.29 21.05
N SER A 240 7.80 -16.57 20.43
CA SER A 240 9.12 -16.32 21.00
C SER A 240 9.04 -15.44 22.26
N SER A 241 8.13 -14.43 22.30
CA SER A 241 7.91 -13.63 23.51
C SER A 241 7.33 -14.46 24.67
N LEU A 242 6.47 -15.44 24.38
CA LEU A 242 6.01 -16.40 25.38
C LEU A 242 7.15 -17.28 25.88
N ALA A 243 8.05 -17.74 25.00
CA ALA A 243 9.22 -18.51 25.38
C ALA A 243 10.20 -17.68 26.23
N GLU A 244 10.41 -16.39 25.89
CA GLU A 244 11.18 -15.43 26.69
C GLU A 244 10.63 -15.36 28.14
N SER A 245 9.33 -15.12 28.32
CA SER A 245 8.71 -15.02 29.63
C SER A 245 8.78 -16.34 30.44
N ARG A 246 8.76 -17.47 29.74
CA ARG A 246 8.97 -18.78 30.38
C ARG A 246 10.42 -18.97 30.87
N SER A 247 11.40 -18.43 30.12
CA SER A 247 12.81 -18.47 30.51
C SER A 247 13.11 -17.64 31.78
N GLU A 248 12.29 -16.62 32.08
CA GLU A 248 12.42 -15.82 33.32
C GLU A 248 12.19 -16.63 34.63
N ARG A 249 11.74 -17.89 34.51
CA ARG A 249 11.67 -18.82 35.65
C ARG A 249 13.04 -19.31 36.16
N TYR A 250 14.08 -19.06 35.37
CA TYR A 250 15.43 -19.54 35.67
C TYR A 250 16.32 -18.37 36.09
N PRO A 251 17.45 -18.67 36.83
CA PRO A 251 18.37 -17.62 37.22
C PRO A 251 19.15 -17.03 36.06
N ASP A 252 19.56 -15.77 36.17
CA ASP A 252 20.52 -15.13 35.28
C ASP A 252 21.94 -15.26 35.86
N ILE A 253 22.94 -15.60 35.04
CA ILE A 253 24.35 -15.69 35.39
C ILE A 253 25.10 -14.59 34.64
N SER A 254 25.78 -13.69 35.38
CA SER A 254 26.55 -12.59 34.78
C SER A 254 27.95 -12.49 35.39
N LEU A 255 28.93 -12.09 34.61
CA LEU A 255 30.22 -11.61 35.06
C LEU A 255 30.12 -10.10 35.33
N GLN A 256 30.53 -9.69 36.52
CA GLN A 256 30.59 -8.29 36.90
C GLN A 256 32.00 -7.94 37.34
N ALA A 257 32.59 -6.93 36.71
CA ALA A 257 33.87 -6.38 37.11
C ALA A 257 33.70 -4.88 37.42
N SER A 258 34.30 -4.42 38.50
CA SER A 258 34.28 -2.99 38.82
C SER A 258 35.59 -2.52 39.41
N VAL A 259 35.98 -1.32 39.02
CA VAL A 259 37.06 -0.56 39.65
C VAL A 259 36.41 0.69 40.22
N SER A 260 36.51 0.87 41.53
CA SER A 260 35.97 2.07 42.18
C SER A 260 37.07 2.79 42.97
N SER A 261 37.06 4.11 42.91
CA SER A 261 37.95 4.97 43.68
C SER A 261 37.11 5.94 44.49
N GLU A 262 37.37 5.97 45.80
CA GLU A 262 36.64 6.81 46.76
C GLU A 262 37.59 7.64 47.59
N GLN A 263 37.21 8.89 47.84
CA GLN A 263 37.93 9.78 48.75
C GLN A 263 36.94 10.49 49.71
N SER A 264 37.31 10.49 51.00
CA SER A 264 36.63 11.32 52.00
C SER A 264 37.22 12.73 51.96
N LEU A 265 36.36 13.71 51.64
CA LEU A 265 36.79 15.12 51.56
C LEU A 265 36.99 15.80 52.95
N GLN A 266 36.55 15.13 54.02
CA GLN A 266 36.59 15.69 55.38
C GLN A 266 37.92 15.36 56.10
N THR A 267 38.49 14.19 55.79
CA THR A 267 39.74 13.70 56.39
C THR A 267 40.92 13.88 55.44
N LEU A 268 40.70 14.41 54.21
CA LEU A 268 41.72 14.44 53.14
C LEU A 268 42.43 13.09 53.00
N SER A 269 41.71 12.01 53.26
CA SER A 269 42.25 10.68 53.18
C SER A 269 42.74 10.35 51.79
N LYS A 270 43.75 9.50 51.66
CA LYS A 270 44.22 8.99 50.38
C LYS A 270 43.08 8.32 49.65
N TRP A 271 43.08 8.41 48.33
CA TRP A 271 42.14 7.69 47.47
C TRP A 271 42.23 6.20 47.81
N LYS A 272 41.05 5.61 48.10
CA LYS A 272 40.91 4.17 48.28
C LYS A 272 40.38 3.57 46.98
N THR A 273 41.16 2.67 46.40
CA THR A 273 40.76 1.98 45.17
C THR A 273 40.39 0.54 45.53
N ASP A 274 39.18 0.15 45.13
CA ASP A 274 38.67 -1.22 45.27
C ASP A 274 38.42 -1.83 43.86
N ASN A 275 38.97 -3.03 43.64
CA ASN A 275 38.78 -3.80 42.41
C ASN A 275 37.97 -5.06 42.75
N LYS A 276 36.92 -5.33 41.94
CA LYS A 276 36.08 -6.51 42.15
C LYS A 276 35.86 -7.21 40.81
N MET A 277 35.89 -8.54 40.83
CA MET A 277 35.48 -9.40 39.72
C MET A 277 34.69 -10.57 40.29
N LEU A 278 33.42 -10.68 39.88
CA LEU A 278 32.44 -11.58 40.45
C LEU A 278 31.65 -12.28 39.34
N VAL A 279 31.41 -13.57 39.52
CA VAL A 279 30.32 -14.25 38.81
C VAL A 279 29.10 -14.15 39.72
N VAL A 280 28.05 -13.53 39.21
CA VAL A 280 26.82 -13.26 39.97
C VAL A 280 25.68 -14.09 39.38
N LEU A 281 25.09 -14.94 40.23
CA LEU A 281 23.84 -15.65 39.95
C LEU A 281 22.70 -14.87 40.62
N SER A 282 21.76 -14.42 39.80
CA SER A 282 20.56 -13.68 40.23
C SER A 282 19.33 -14.54 40.01
N TYR A 283 18.60 -14.84 41.08
CA TYR A 283 17.36 -15.62 41.00
C TYR A 283 16.30 -15.01 41.91
N ASN A 284 15.13 -14.69 41.31
CA ASN A 284 14.03 -14.17 42.08
C ASN A 284 13.15 -15.34 42.58
N LEU A 285 13.23 -15.65 43.85
CA LEU A 285 12.51 -16.77 44.47
C LEU A 285 11.00 -16.51 44.60
N TRP A 286 10.62 -15.26 44.81
CA TRP A 286 9.20 -14.87 44.99
C TRP A 286 8.97 -13.44 44.57
N ASP A 287 8.03 -13.25 43.63
CA ASP A 287 7.68 -11.95 43.04
C ASP A 287 6.17 -11.57 43.25
N GLY A 288 5.52 -12.20 44.23
CA GLY A 288 4.07 -12.02 44.45
C GLY A 288 3.22 -12.68 43.39
N GLY A 289 3.75 -13.55 42.53
CA GLY A 289 3.04 -14.21 41.47
C GLY A 289 3.04 -13.44 40.11
N SER A 290 3.79 -12.34 40.02
CA SER A 290 3.89 -11.48 38.81
C SER A 290 4.33 -12.26 37.59
N LEU A 291 5.39 -13.09 37.71
CA LEU A 291 5.89 -13.90 36.59
C LEU A 291 4.82 -14.88 36.04
N LYS A 292 4.05 -15.51 36.96
CA LYS A 292 2.96 -16.42 36.55
C LYS A 292 1.92 -15.68 35.71
N GLN A 293 1.52 -14.47 36.12
CA GLN A 293 0.54 -13.67 35.40
C GLN A 293 1.11 -13.19 34.07
N ARG A 294 2.39 -12.78 33.99
CA ARG A 294 3.07 -12.39 32.75
C ARG A 294 3.12 -13.52 31.73
N ILE A 295 3.41 -14.75 32.18
CA ILE A 295 3.35 -15.93 31.30
C ILE A 295 1.92 -16.18 30.81
N SER A 296 0.91 -16.04 31.67
CA SER A 296 -0.50 -16.18 31.28
C SER A 296 -0.91 -15.11 30.28
N GLU A 297 -0.50 -13.85 30.49
CA GLU A 297 -0.70 -12.75 29.57
C GLU A 297 -0.09 -13.03 28.21
N ASN A 298 1.21 -13.39 28.15
CA ASN A 298 1.91 -13.69 26.90
C ASN A 298 1.32 -14.91 26.18
N ASN A 299 0.79 -15.90 26.90
CA ASN A 299 0.06 -17.01 26.32
C ASN A 299 -1.24 -16.55 25.67
N SER A 300 -2.00 -15.67 26.34
CA SER A 300 -3.22 -15.09 25.79
C SER A 300 -2.93 -14.23 24.56
N MET A 301 -1.83 -13.46 24.56
CA MET A 301 -1.37 -12.69 23.41
C MET A 301 -0.96 -13.58 22.22
N TYR A 302 -0.29 -14.69 22.47
CA TYR A 302 0.03 -15.67 21.43
C TYR A 302 -1.24 -16.26 20.81
N LEU A 303 -2.21 -16.71 21.61
CA LEU A 303 -3.50 -17.22 21.12
C LEU A 303 -4.26 -16.14 20.34
N ARG A 304 -4.28 -14.91 20.84
CA ARG A 304 -4.86 -13.77 20.14
C ARG A 304 -4.27 -13.58 18.75
N THR A 305 -2.94 -13.64 18.61
CA THR A 305 -2.31 -13.47 17.28
C THR A 305 -2.62 -14.62 16.33
N GLN A 306 -2.82 -15.86 16.84
CA GLN A 306 -3.29 -16.98 16.02
C GLN A 306 -4.72 -16.73 15.49
N TYR A 307 -5.67 -16.36 16.35
CA TYR A 307 -7.03 -16.05 15.91
C TYR A 307 -7.08 -14.84 14.96
N GLN A 308 -6.21 -13.83 15.16
CA GLN A 308 -6.08 -12.72 14.21
C GLN A 308 -5.54 -13.15 12.85
N LEU A 309 -4.65 -14.13 12.80
CA LEU A 309 -4.19 -14.71 11.53
C LEU A 309 -5.34 -15.48 10.84
N ASP A 310 -6.09 -16.29 11.57
CA ASP A 310 -7.20 -17.05 11.02
C ASP A 310 -8.31 -16.14 10.45
N ASP A 311 -8.66 -15.10 11.21
CA ASP A 311 -9.61 -14.09 10.74
C ASP A 311 -9.09 -13.36 9.49
N TYR A 312 -7.82 -12.94 9.52
CA TYR A 312 -7.18 -12.30 8.36
C TYR A 312 -7.21 -13.19 7.11
N LEU A 313 -6.95 -14.49 7.25
CA LEU A 313 -6.97 -15.43 6.12
C LEU A 313 -8.39 -15.63 5.55
N LYS A 314 -9.44 -15.60 6.39
CA LYS A 314 -10.84 -15.64 5.94
C LYS A 314 -11.21 -14.37 5.17
N ASN A 315 -10.85 -13.20 5.69
CA ASN A 315 -11.11 -11.93 5.02
C ASN A 315 -10.31 -11.83 3.70
N LEU A 316 -9.06 -12.26 3.69
CA LEU A 316 -8.24 -12.33 2.48
C LEU A 316 -8.87 -13.22 1.40
N GLU A 317 -9.42 -14.39 1.77
CA GLU A 317 -10.13 -15.26 0.82
C GLU A 317 -11.37 -14.58 0.25
N LYS A 318 -12.14 -13.87 1.08
CA LYS A 318 -13.30 -13.08 0.63
C LYS A 318 -12.87 -12.01 -0.39
N ASP A 319 -11.84 -11.22 -0.05
CA ASP A 319 -11.35 -10.14 -0.91
C ASP A 319 -10.85 -10.67 -2.28
N VAL A 320 -10.16 -11.82 -2.25
CA VAL A 320 -9.70 -12.50 -3.48
C VAL A 320 -10.88 -12.96 -4.34
N ARG A 321 -11.93 -13.52 -3.72
CA ARG A 321 -13.15 -13.92 -4.43
C ARG A 321 -13.86 -12.73 -5.07
N GLU A 322 -13.96 -11.62 -4.36
CA GLU A 322 -14.55 -10.38 -4.86
C GLU A 322 -13.74 -9.82 -6.04
N ALA A 323 -12.42 -9.74 -5.92
CA ALA A 323 -11.54 -9.27 -7.00
C ALA A 323 -11.61 -10.17 -8.25
N TYR A 324 -11.61 -11.48 -8.06
CA TYR A 324 -11.69 -12.44 -9.17
C TYR A 324 -13.05 -12.39 -9.87
N ASN A 325 -14.15 -12.32 -9.11
CA ASN A 325 -15.50 -12.21 -9.66
C ASN A 325 -15.69 -10.87 -10.40
N ALA A 326 -15.14 -9.78 -9.90
CA ALA A 326 -15.15 -8.50 -10.61
C ALA A 326 -14.41 -8.60 -11.96
N MET A 327 -13.25 -9.25 -12.00
CA MET A 327 -12.52 -9.48 -13.25
C MET A 327 -13.33 -10.32 -14.25
N LEU A 328 -14.00 -11.39 -13.80
CA LEU A 328 -14.84 -12.21 -14.67
C LEU A 328 -16.04 -11.43 -15.21
N ARG A 329 -16.69 -10.63 -14.35
CA ARG A 329 -17.80 -9.76 -14.75
C ARG A 329 -17.37 -8.79 -15.84
N PHE A 330 -16.30 -8.01 -15.62
CA PHE A 330 -15.84 -7.03 -16.60
C PHE A 330 -15.34 -7.68 -17.90
N ARG A 331 -14.80 -8.89 -17.83
CA ARG A 331 -14.47 -9.66 -19.05
C ARG A 331 -15.71 -9.96 -19.88
N GLU A 332 -16.79 -10.38 -19.23
CA GLU A 332 -18.04 -10.70 -19.93
C GLU A 332 -18.77 -9.45 -20.41
N GLU A 333 -18.82 -8.39 -19.60
CA GLU A 333 -19.37 -7.09 -19.99
C GLU A 333 -18.63 -6.51 -21.22
N LYS A 334 -17.29 -6.59 -21.24
CA LYS A 334 -16.46 -6.19 -22.40
C LYS A 334 -16.82 -7.00 -23.65
N ARG A 335 -17.00 -8.32 -23.53
CA ARG A 335 -17.37 -9.20 -24.66
C ARG A 335 -18.76 -8.85 -25.22
N LEU A 336 -19.77 -8.78 -24.36
CA LEU A 336 -21.14 -8.48 -24.76
C LEU A 336 -21.26 -7.07 -25.34
N ASN A 337 -20.58 -6.11 -24.77
CA ASN A 337 -20.61 -4.74 -25.29
C ASN A 337 -19.91 -4.63 -26.65
N ALA A 338 -18.88 -5.42 -26.94
CA ALA A 338 -18.24 -5.43 -28.26
C ALA A 338 -19.21 -5.90 -29.36
N GLU A 339 -20.08 -6.86 -29.06
CA GLU A 339 -21.14 -7.32 -29.94
C GLU A 339 -22.19 -6.21 -30.15
N ALA A 340 -22.67 -5.60 -29.04
CA ALA A 340 -23.63 -4.50 -29.08
C ALA A 340 -23.10 -3.28 -29.85
N LEU A 341 -21.83 -2.91 -29.65
CA LEU A 341 -21.17 -1.82 -30.35
C LEU A 341 -21.17 -2.02 -31.88
N ASN A 342 -20.87 -3.26 -32.32
CA ASN A 342 -20.89 -3.56 -33.77
C ASN A 342 -22.29 -3.47 -34.35
N ILE A 343 -23.31 -3.96 -33.63
CA ILE A 343 -24.73 -3.84 -34.06
C ILE A 343 -25.17 -2.37 -34.12
N ASN A 344 -24.93 -1.60 -33.05
CA ASN A 344 -25.32 -0.20 -32.97
C ASN A 344 -24.60 0.66 -34.02
N LYS A 345 -23.33 0.32 -34.35
CA LYS A 345 -22.62 0.97 -35.47
C LYS A 345 -23.32 0.74 -36.82
N GLN A 346 -23.78 -0.45 -37.10
CA GLN A 346 -24.49 -0.78 -38.31
C GLN A 346 -25.86 -0.05 -38.37
N ILE A 347 -26.60 -0.05 -37.25
CA ILE A 347 -27.88 0.62 -37.13
C ILE A 347 -27.75 2.12 -37.41
N VAL A 348 -26.80 2.79 -36.77
CA VAL A 348 -26.63 4.26 -36.97
C VAL A 348 -26.23 4.61 -38.41
N GLN A 349 -25.44 3.74 -39.07
CA GLN A 349 -25.07 3.93 -40.46
C GLN A 349 -26.30 3.83 -41.38
N LEU A 350 -27.10 2.75 -41.25
CA LEU A 350 -28.30 2.54 -42.03
C LEU A 350 -29.32 3.65 -41.79
N TYR A 351 -29.56 4.04 -40.52
CA TYR A 351 -30.51 5.09 -40.19
C TYR A 351 -30.08 6.46 -40.70
N ARG A 352 -28.78 6.72 -40.81
CA ARG A 352 -28.26 7.94 -41.42
C ARG A 352 -28.57 8.01 -42.92
N GLU A 353 -28.30 6.91 -43.64
CA GLU A 353 -28.61 6.83 -45.08
C GLU A 353 -30.12 6.99 -45.35
N GLU A 354 -30.98 6.30 -44.59
CA GLU A 354 -32.43 6.43 -44.71
C GLU A 354 -32.95 7.82 -44.31
N PHE A 355 -32.32 8.48 -43.32
CA PHE A 355 -32.67 9.84 -42.93
C PHE A 355 -32.30 10.87 -44.00
N ASP A 356 -31.16 10.70 -44.67
CA ASP A 356 -30.74 11.58 -45.76
C ASP A 356 -31.66 11.45 -47.00
N LEU A 357 -32.21 10.25 -47.23
CA LEU A 357 -33.23 9.98 -48.24
C LEU A 357 -34.65 10.40 -47.85
N GLY A 358 -34.84 10.90 -46.62
CA GLY A 358 -36.19 11.31 -46.13
C GLY A 358 -37.07 10.13 -45.70
N GLN A 359 -36.55 8.92 -45.61
CA GLN A 359 -37.29 7.70 -45.26
C GLN A 359 -37.32 7.42 -43.75
N ARG A 360 -36.53 8.14 -42.95
CA ARG A 360 -36.45 8.04 -41.48
C ARG A 360 -36.72 9.38 -40.81
N ASN A 361 -37.28 9.34 -39.63
CA ASN A 361 -37.51 10.54 -38.83
C ASN A 361 -36.28 10.90 -37.98
N LEU A 362 -36.26 12.14 -37.48
CA LEU A 362 -35.17 12.69 -36.66
C LEU A 362 -35.00 11.93 -35.33
N ILE A 363 -36.09 11.43 -34.75
CA ILE A 363 -36.05 10.72 -33.47
C ILE A 363 -35.26 9.43 -33.61
N ASP A 364 -35.48 8.67 -34.68
CA ASP A 364 -34.84 7.39 -34.93
C ASP A 364 -33.32 7.54 -35.05
N ILE A 365 -32.85 8.51 -35.88
CA ILE A 365 -31.40 8.73 -36.04
C ILE A 365 -30.75 9.24 -34.76
N THR A 366 -31.38 10.12 -33.99
CA THR A 366 -30.81 10.63 -32.73
C THR A 366 -30.78 9.56 -31.66
N THR A 367 -31.78 8.65 -31.61
CA THR A 367 -31.81 7.53 -30.71
C THR A 367 -30.68 6.53 -31.06
N ALA A 368 -30.57 6.13 -32.31
CA ALA A 368 -29.51 5.23 -32.77
C ALA A 368 -28.10 5.81 -32.51
N GLN A 369 -27.93 7.12 -32.72
CA GLN A 369 -26.66 7.80 -32.41
C GLN A 369 -26.35 7.76 -30.91
N ASN A 370 -27.33 7.99 -30.03
CA ASN A 370 -27.14 7.92 -28.59
C ASN A 370 -26.76 6.50 -28.14
N ASP A 371 -27.44 5.47 -28.68
CA ASP A 371 -27.14 4.07 -28.34
C ASP A 371 -25.75 3.66 -28.83
N TYR A 372 -25.35 4.09 -30.00
CA TYR A 372 -24.00 3.85 -30.53
C TYR A 372 -22.96 4.58 -29.71
N HIS A 373 -23.16 5.87 -29.39
CA HIS A 373 -22.22 6.65 -28.58
C HIS A 373 -22.08 6.08 -27.17
N LYS A 374 -23.18 5.67 -26.52
CA LYS A 374 -23.17 4.98 -25.25
C LYS A 374 -22.34 3.69 -25.32
N SER A 375 -22.56 2.87 -26.34
CA SER A 375 -21.81 1.63 -26.54
C SER A 375 -20.30 1.87 -26.74
N MET A 376 -19.90 2.98 -27.36
CA MET A 376 -18.50 3.37 -27.50
C MET A 376 -17.89 3.73 -26.14
N ILE A 377 -18.59 4.54 -25.33
CA ILE A 377 -18.13 4.88 -23.96
C ILE A 377 -18.03 3.63 -23.10
N ASP A 378 -19.05 2.78 -23.12
CA ASP A 378 -19.08 1.51 -22.37
C ASP A 378 -17.93 0.59 -22.82
N SER A 379 -17.56 0.58 -24.11
CA SER A 379 -16.44 -0.18 -24.63
C SER A 379 -15.11 0.28 -24.02
N VAL A 380 -14.87 1.59 -23.94
CA VAL A 380 -13.69 2.15 -23.28
C VAL A 380 -13.72 1.83 -21.78
N TYR A 381 -14.85 2.04 -21.13
CA TYR A 381 -15.03 1.78 -19.70
C TYR A 381 -14.73 0.31 -19.35
N PHE A 382 -15.40 -0.65 -20.00
CA PHE A 382 -15.20 -2.08 -19.72
C PHE A 382 -13.81 -2.57 -20.10
N HIS A 383 -13.16 -1.98 -21.11
CA HIS A 383 -11.78 -2.29 -21.46
C HIS A 383 -10.85 -1.98 -20.28
N TYR A 384 -10.86 -0.77 -19.75
CA TYR A 384 -9.97 -0.37 -18.66
C TYR A 384 -10.33 -1.02 -17.32
N GLU A 385 -11.62 -1.18 -17.01
CA GLU A 385 -12.07 -1.84 -15.79
C GLU A 385 -11.70 -3.32 -15.74
N TYR A 386 -11.72 -4.01 -16.88
CA TYR A 386 -11.26 -5.40 -16.96
C TYR A 386 -9.79 -5.51 -16.55
N TYR A 387 -8.90 -4.69 -17.09
CA TYR A 387 -7.48 -4.74 -16.75
C TYR A 387 -7.19 -4.23 -15.35
N SER A 388 -7.89 -3.21 -14.90
CA SER A 388 -7.82 -2.73 -13.51
C SER A 388 -8.22 -3.82 -12.52
N SER A 389 -9.30 -4.56 -12.79
CA SER A 389 -9.73 -5.69 -11.96
C SER A 389 -8.77 -6.88 -12.03
N MET A 390 -8.16 -7.15 -13.18
CA MET A 390 -7.11 -8.16 -13.31
C MET A 390 -5.88 -7.79 -12.46
N MET A 391 -5.47 -6.53 -12.46
CA MET A 391 -4.37 -6.05 -11.59
C MET A 391 -4.69 -6.21 -10.11
N ASN A 392 -5.96 -6.08 -9.68
CA ASN A 392 -6.37 -6.40 -8.31
C ASN A 392 -6.12 -7.87 -7.97
N VAL A 393 -6.42 -8.81 -8.87
CA VAL A 393 -6.12 -10.23 -8.65
C VAL A 393 -4.61 -10.46 -8.60
N MET A 394 -3.85 -9.83 -9.49
CA MET A 394 -2.38 -9.91 -9.52
C MET A 394 -1.74 -9.34 -8.25
N PHE A 395 -2.36 -8.36 -7.60
CA PHE A 395 -1.91 -7.83 -6.31
C PHE A 395 -1.90 -8.92 -5.23
N TYR A 396 -2.95 -9.71 -5.12
CA TYR A 396 -3.00 -10.82 -4.16
C TYR A 396 -2.03 -11.96 -4.50
N LEU A 397 -1.59 -12.05 -5.76
CA LEU A 397 -0.54 -12.97 -6.21
C LEU A 397 0.86 -12.38 -6.09
N ASN A 398 1.03 -11.14 -5.59
CA ASN A 398 2.28 -10.37 -5.54
C ASN A 398 2.95 -10.14 -6.92
N LYS A 399 2.16 -10.02 -7.98
CA LYS A 399 2.65 -9.97 -9.37
C LYS A 399 2.47 -8.61 -10.06
N VAL A 400 1.97 -7.58 -9.38
CA VAL A 400 1.71 -6.28 -10.02
C VAL A 400 2.99 -5.67 -10.57
N THR A 401 4.04 -5.58 -9.76
CA THR A 401 5.33 -4.99 -10.19
C THR A 401 5.96 -5.76 -11.36
N GLU A 402 5.90 -7.09 -11.35
CA GLU A 402 6.39 -7.94 -12.46
C GLU A 402 5.55 -7.74 -13.73
N SER A 403 4.23 -7.68 -13.61
CA SER A 403 3.34 -7.50 -14.74
C SER A 403 3.53 -6.13 -15.40
N VAL A 404 3.64 -5.07 -14.57
CA VAL A 404 3.87 -3.71 -15.06
C VAL A 404 5.23 -3.55 -15.75
N SER A 405 6.26 -4.24 -15.29
CA SER A 405 7.59 -4.18 -15.93
C SER A 405 7.65 -4.82 -17.32
N LYS A 406 6.63 -5.55 -17.74
CA LYS A 406 6.47 -6.18 -19.05
C LYS A 406 5.60 -5.37 -20.02
N LEU A 407 4.93 -4.33 -19.52
CA LEU A 407 4.06 -3.41 -20.27
C LEU A 407 4.79 -2.13 -20.65
#